data_ac48e69533b4e7553f2bc8126634a00c
#
_entry.id   ac48e69533b4e7553f2bc8126634a00c
#
_cell.length_a   1.000
_cell.length_b   1.000
_cell.length_c   1.000
_cell.angle_alpha   90.00
_cell.angle_beta   90.00
_cell.angle_gamma   90.00
#
_symmetry.space_group_name_H-M   'P 1'
#
loop_
_entity.id
_entity.type
_entity.pdbx_description
1 polymer ?
#
loop_
_entity_poly.entity_id
_entity_poly.type
_entity_poly.pdbx_seq_one_letter_code
_entity_poly.pdbx_strand_id
1 'polypeptide(L)'
;MSLLFADEEFQGAWRELDEPQLDGGWELFTETMGVKIYRLYDQETGLYEYKVFGVLDTCTPELCADVYMDLKYRKDWDKYAKELYEKDYDGQTAVYWEVKYPFPMSNRDYVYVRERRDLDVDGRKIWVILARSSPETPCEEKSGVLRVKDYKQSVALESDGGCGTRVFLNYFDNPGGMIPTWLVNWAAKIPPFFHAISSFPSPGFPRPSPHLQSICSLASRCIYNAPFPLDPCQIVLCSFCQALQ
;
A
#
# COMPACT_ATOMS: atom_id res chain seq x y z
N MET A 1 -9.84 25.81 -6.53
CA MET A 1 -8.93 24.67 -6.50
C MET A 1 -9.62 23.53 -7.24
N SER A 2 -8.99 22.96 -8.24
CA SER A 2 -9.49 21.71 -8.86
C SER A 2 -9.37 20.60 -7.82
N LEU A 3 -10.43 19.85 -7.56
CA LEU A 3 -10.38 18.67 -6.72
C LEU A 3 -9.49 17.63 -7.40
N LEU A 4 -8.52 17.04 -6.70
CA LEU A 4 -7.62 16.03 -7.25
C LEU A 4 -8.39 14.77 -7.67
N PHE A 5 -9.41 14.41 -6.90
CA PHE A 5 -10.28 13.26 -7.12
C PHE A 5 -11.74 13.68 -7.00
N ALA A 6 -12.60 13.07 -7.79
CA ALA A 6 -14.04 13.31 -7.75
C ALA A 6 -14.69 12.61 -6.54
N ASP A 7 -15.84 13.12 -6.10
CA ASP A 7 -16.57 12.54 -4.96
C ASP A 7 -17.02 11.10 -5.25
N GLU A 8 -17.31 10.80 -6.50
CA GLU A 8 -17.70 9.48 -6.98
C GLU A 8 -16.58 8.45 -6.82
N GLU A 9 -15.30 8.86 -6.94
CA GLU A 9 -14.15 7.98 -6.74
C GLU A 9 -14.05 7.57 -5.26
N PHE A 10 -14.24 8.52 -4.33
CA PHE A 10 -14.30 8.22 -2.90
C PHE A 10 -15.49 7.32 -2.57
N GLN A 11 -16.65 7.59 -3.16
CA GLN A 11 -17.84 6.78 -2.98
C GLN A 11 -17.65 5.36 -3.52
N GLY A 12 -17.03 5.21 -4.67
CA GLY A 12 -16.70 3.90 -5.23
C GLY A 12 -15.81 3.09 -4.30
N ALA A 13 -14.80 3.72 -3.68
CA ALA A 13 -13.88 3.03 -2.80
C ALA A 13 -14.54 2.54 -1.49
N TRP A 14 -15.32 3.37 -0.79
CA TRP A 14 -15.89 2.94 0.48
C TRP A 14 -17.04 1.93 0.31
N ARG A 15 -17.76 1.95 -0.83
CA ARG A 15 -18.81 0.96 -1.11
C ARG A 15 -18.29 -0.46 -1.20
N GLU A 16 -17.06 -0.65 -1.62
CA GLU A 16 -16.41 -1.97 -1.67
C GLU A 16 -16.29 -2.63 -0.27
N LEU A 17 -16.34 -1.86 0.82
CA LEU A 17 -16.39 -2.43 2.18
C LEU A 17 -17.68 -3.22 2.43
N ASP A 18 -18.78 -2.80 1.82
CA ASP A 18 -20.10 -3.40 2.03
C ASP A 18 -20.49 -4.36 0.90
N GLU A 19 -20.16 -3.98 -0.34
CA GLU A 19 -20.52 -4.70 -1.57
C GLU A 19 -19.30 -4.88 -2.46
N PRO A 20 -18.40 -5.84 -2.15
CA PRO A 20 -17.25 -6.13 -2.97
C PRO A 20 -17.59 -6.42 -4.42
N GLN A 21 -17.12 -5.61 -5.35
CA GLN A 21 -17.34 -5.79 -6.78
C GLN A 21 -16.31 -6.77 -7.34
N LEU A 22 -16.65 -8.06 -7.32
CA LEU A 22 -15.79 -9.17 -7.75
C LEU A 22 -16.26 -9.86 -9.03
N ASP A 23 -17.23 -9.25 -9.74
CA ASP A 23 -17.64 -9.71 -11.04
C ASP A 23 -16.58 -9.43 -12.11
N GLY A 24 -16.71 -10.06 -13.29
CA GLY A 24 -15.84 -9.76 -14.44
C GLY A 24 -14.50 -10.46 -14.47
N GLY A 25 -14.33 -11.55 -13.73
CA GLY A 25 -13.12 -12.38 -13.82
C GLY A 25 -12.15 -12.25 -12.68
N TRP A 26 -12.52 -11.56 -11.59
CA TRP A 26 -11.75 -11.58 -10.35
C TRP A 26 -11.63 -13.00 -9.81
N GLU A 27 -10.43 -13.44 -9.49
CA GLU A 27 -10.15 -14.73 -8.87
C GLU A 27 -9.53 -14.56 -7.48
N LEU A 28 -9.92 -15.41 -6.54
CA LEU A 28 -9.27 -15.44 -5.23
C LEU A 28 -7.83 -15.95 -5.41
N PHE A 29 -6.87 -15.07 -5.14
CA PHE A 29 -5.46 -15.39 -5.25
C PHE A 29 -4.92 -16.07 -3.99
N THR A 30 -5.23 -15.50 -2.81
CA THR A 30 -4.83 -16.08 -1.52
C THR A 30 -5.69 -15.54 -0.39
N GLU A 31 -5.73 -16.28 0.72
CA GLU A 31 -6.31 -15.86 1.98
C GLU A 31 -5.32 -16.13 3.10
N THR A 32 -5.04 -15.12 3.91
CA THR A 32 -4.11 -15.24 5.04
C THR A 32 -4.45 -14.22 6.12
N MET A 33 -4.37 -14.61 7.38
CA MET A 33 -4.53 -13.71 8.54
C MET A 33 -5.82 -12.84 8.51
N GLY A 34 -6.94 -13.42 8.06
CA GLY A 34 -8.21 -12.69 7.96
C GLY A 34 -8.32 -11.75 6.76
N VAL A 35 -7.36 -11.80 5.86
CA VAL A 35 -7.30 -10.97 4.65
C VAL A 35 -7.41 -11.84 3.40
N LYS A 36 -8.32 -11.47 2.49
CA LYS A 36 -8.51 -12.09 1.18
C LYS A 36 -7.97 -11.18 0.10
N ILE A 37 -7.19 -11.74 -0.80
CA ILE A 37 -6.62 -11.07 -1.95
C ILE A 37 -7.22 -11.66 -3.20
N TYR A 38 -7.85 -10.81 -3.99
CA TYR A 38 -8.35 -11.13 -5.32
C TYR A 38 -7.48 -10.45 -6.36
N ARG A 39 -7.38 -11.05 -7.54
CA ARG A 39 -6.68 -10.47 -8.69
C ARG A 39 -7.52 -10.59 -9.95
N LEU A 40 -7.32 -9.63 -10.83
CA LEU A 40 -7.92 -9.59 -12.17
C LEU A 40 -6.81 -9.44 -13.21
N TYR A 41 -6.73 -10.38 -14.15
CA TYR A 41 -5.75 -10.33 -15.22
C TYR A 41 -6.17 -9.32 -16.28
N ASP A 42 -5.29 -8.36 -16.56
CA ASP A 42 -5.45 -7.42 -17.66
C ASP A 42 -4.73 -7.96 -18.91
N GLN A 43 -5.51 -8.27 -19.94
CA GLN A 43 -4.99 -8.83 -21.20
C GLN A 43 -4.19 -7.82 -22.04
N GLU A 44 -4.40 -6.52 -21.86
CA GLU A 44 -3.69 -5.49 -22.62
C GLU A 44 -2.26 -5.31 -22.10
N THR A 45 -2.10 -5.26 -20.81
CA THR A 45 -0.80 -5.05 -20.16
C THR A 45 -0.08 -6.35 -19.80
N GLY A 46 -0.82 -7.47 -19.67
CA GLY A 46 -0.30 -8.74 -19.16
C GLY A 46 -0.04 -8.73 -17.66
N LEU A 47 -0.59 -7.77 -16.94
CA LEU A 47 -0.43 -7.55 -15.50
C LEU A 47 -1.70 -7.89 -14.73
N TYR A 48 -1.64 -7.80 -13.43
CA TYR A 48 -2.80 -8.02 -12.56
C TYR A 48 -3.16 -6.76 -11.80
N GLU A 49 -4.46 -6.48 -11.74
CA GLU A 49 -5.05 -5.60 -10.75
C GLU A 49 -5.45 -6.42 -9.53
N TYR A 50 -5.40 -5.82 -8.35
CA TYR A 50 -5.61 -6.52 -7.10
C TYR A 50 -6.65 -5.83 -6.23
N LYS A 51 -7.50 -6.63 -5.59
CA LYS A 51 -8.41 -6.18 -4.53
C LYS A 51 -8.15 -6.97 -3.25
N VAL A 52 -8.11 -6.26 -2.16
CA VAL A 52 -7.85 -6.81 -0.83
C VAL A 52 -9.00 -6.47 0.08
N PHE A 53 -9.49 -7.46 0.79
CA PHE A 53 -10.54 -7.31 1.80
C PHE A 53 -10.13 -8.05 3.07
N GLY A 54 -10.37 -7.45 4.22
CA GLY A 54 -10.07 -8.12 5.48
C GLY A 54 -10.38 -7.30 6.71
N VAL A 55 -9.95 -7.83 7.84
CA VAL A 55 -10.04 -7.16 9.14
C VAL A 55 -8.65 -7.16 9.78
N LEU A 56 -8.24 -5.99 10.25
CA LEU A 56 -7.02 -5.78 11.03
C LEU A 56 -7.40 -5.69 12.49
N ASP A 57 -7.22 -6.75 13.25
CA ASP A 57 -7.81 -6.93 14.59
C ASP A 57 -7.28 -5.97 15.67
N THR A 58 -6.13 -5.33 15.44
CA THR A 58 -5.39 -4.63 16.51
C THR A 58 -5.12 -3.15 16.23
N CYS A 59 -5.74 -2.59 15.20
CA CYS A 59 -5.49 -1.23 14.72
C CYS A 59 -6.80 -0.49 14.49
N THR A 60 -6.92 0.73 15.00
CA THR A 60 -8.08 1.58 14.69
C THR A 60 -7.98 2.16 13.28
N PRO A 61 -9.10 2.41 12.59
CA PRO A 61 -9.10 2.95 11.23
C PRO A 61 -8.32 4.28 11.10
N GLU A 62 -8.47 5.16 12.06
CA GLU A 62 -7.77 6.44 12.09
C GLU A 62 -6.26 6.25 12.13
N LEU A 63 -5.77 5.37 13.03
CA LEU A 63 -4.34 5.06 13.12
C LEU A 63 -3.83 4.41 11.84
N CYS A 64 -4.60 3.49 11.24
CA CYS A 64 -4.25 2.89 9.97
C CYS A 64 -4.10 3.94 8.87
N ALA A 65 -5.03 4.89 8.79
CA ALA A 65 -4.99 5.98 7.83
C ALA A 65 -3.81 6.93 8.07
N ASP A 66 -3.52 7.28 9.33
CA ASP A 66 -2.41 8.15 9.70
C ASP A 66 -1.06 7.53 9.32
N VAL A 67 -0.87 6.27 9.66
CA VAL A 67 0.36 5.52 9.34
C VAL A 67 0.53 5.39 7.81
N TYR A 68 -0.55 5.12 7.08
CA TYR A 68 -0.50 5.06 5.62
C TYR A 68 -0.06 6.40 5.00
N MET A 69 -0.49 7.53 5.57
CA MET A 69 -0.14 8.85 5.08
C MET A 69 1.26 9.32 5.52
N ASP A 70 1.88 8.70 6.53
CA ASP A 70 3.17 9.12 7.07
C ASP A 70 4.35 8.59 6.25
N LEU A 71 4.80 9.38 5.28
CA LEU A 71 5.97 9.02 4.44
C LEU A 71 7.28 8.97 5.22
N LYS A 72 7.40 9.75 6.29
CA LYS A 72 8.60 9.74 7.13
C LYS A 72 8.72 8.42 7.87
N TYR A 73 7.61 8.00 8.50
CA TYR A 73 7.55 6.71 9.15
C TYR A 73 7.79 5.57 8.14
N ARG A 74 7.16 5.63 6.95
CA ARG A 74 7.39 4.65 5.89
C ARG A 74 8.88 4.54 5.50
N LYS A 75 9.58 5.66 5.39
CA LYS A 75 11.00 5.68 5.02
C LYS A 75 11.90 5.00 6.05
N ASP A 76 11.50 4.99 7.32
CA ASP A 76 12.30 4.39 8.40
C ASP A 76 12.30 2.85 8.34
N TRP A 77 11.23 2.24 7.87
CA TRP A 77 11.11 0.78 7.79
C TRP A 77 11.20 0.21 6.36
N ASP A 78 10.77 0.97 5.32
CA ASP A 78 10.80 0.51 3.93
C ASP A 78 12.23 0.57 3.35
N LYS A 79 12.96 -0.54 3.49
CA LYS A 79 14.35 -0.66 3.00
C LYS A 79 14.48 -0.55 1.48
N TYR A 80 13.37 -0.73 0.76
CA TYR A 80 13.33 -0.59 -0.70
C TYR A 80 13.08 0.85 -1.13
N ALA A 81 12.53 1.70 -0.28
CA ALA A 81 12.43 3.11 -0.55
C ALA A 81 13.84 3.73 -0.57
N LYS A 82 14.30 4.13 -1.76
CA LYS A 82 15.56 4.85 -1.91
C LYS A 82 15.36 6.34 -1.63
N GLU A 83 14.32 6.89 -2.23
CA GLU A 83 13.84 8.24 -1.97
C GLU A 83 12.33 8.22 -1.81
N LEU A 84 11.82 8.97 -0.85
CA LEU A 84 10.38 9.08 -0.60
C LEU A 84 10.12 10.42 0.09
N TYR A 85 9.39 11.32 -0.58
CA TYR A 85 9.07 12.64 -0.06
C TYR A 85 7.88 13.25 -0.80
N GLU A 86 7.23 14.21 -0.14
CA GLU A 86 6.29 15.12 -0.79
C GLU A 86 6.99 16.40 -1.22
N LYS A 87 6.57 16.93 -2.36
CA LYS A 87 7.01 18.20 -2.89
C LYS A 87 5.84 18.94 -3.53
N ASP A 88 5.82 20.25 -3.31
CA ASP A 88 4.92 21.13 -4.05
C ASP A 88 5.48 21.42 -5.46
N TYR A 89 4.63 21.23 -6.45
CA TYR A 89 4.90 21.53 -7.84
C TYR A 89 3.85 22.55 -8.32
N ASP A 90 4.18 23.82 -8.23
CA ASP A 90 3.33 24.94 -8.68
C ASP A 90 1.93 24.94 -8.02
N GLY A 91 1.86 24.63 -6.73
CA GLY A 91 0.64 24.60 -5.94
C GLY A 91 -0.09 23.26 -5.93
N GLN A 92 0.49 22.22 -6.55
CA GLN A 92 0.03 20.83 -6.43
C GLN A 92 1.07 20.00 -5.70
N THR A 93 0.69 19.46 -4.55
CA THR A 93 1.55 18.53 -3.82
C THR A 93 1.51 17.15 -4.48
N ALA A 94 2.68 16.63 -4.83
CA ALA A 94 2.83 15.26 -5.30
C ALA A 94 3.90 14.51 -4.50
N VAL A 95 3.78 13.19 -4.47
CA VAL A 95 4.76 12.30 -3.85
C VAL A 95 5.72 11.80 -4.91
N TYR A 96 7.01 11.92 -4.62
CA TYR A 96 8.08 11.23 -5.32
C TYR A 96 8.50 10.01 -4.52
N TRP A 97 8.53 8.83 -5.16
CA TRP A 97 8.94 7.57 -4.54
C TRP A 97 9.83 6.79 -5.50
N GLU A 98 11.12 6.60 -5.15
CA GLU A 98 12.06 5.75 -5.89
C GLU A 98 12.27 4.44 -5.13
N VAL A 99 12.00 3.32 -5.82
CA VAL A 99 12.09 1.96 -5.30
C VAL A 99 13.36 1.29 -5.84
N LYS A 100 14.11 0.69 -4.93
CA LYS A 100 15.28 -0.14 -5.28
C LYS A 100 14.82 -1.47 -5.85
N TYR A 101 15.31 -1.78 -7.03
CA TYR A 101 15.16 -3.10 -7.65
C TYR A 101 16.49 -3.86 -7.63
N PRO A 102 16.47 -5.21 -7.61
CA PRO A 102 17.69 -5.98 -7.58
C PRO A 102 18.46 -5.86 -8.91
N PHE A 103 19.80 -5.79 -8.81
CA PHE A 103 20.65 -5.82 -10.00
C PHE A 103 20.38 -7.10 -10.84
N PRO A 104 20.33 -7.04 -12.17
CA PRO A 104 20.70 -5.91 -13.03
C PRO A 104 19.53 -4.96 -13.42
N MET A 105 18.44 -4.97 -12.70
CA MET A 105 17.27 -4.16 -13.00
C MET A 105 17.49 -2.70 -12.60
N SER A 106 16.98 -1.79 -13.44
CA SER A 106 16.87 -0.38 -13.07
C SER A 106 15.89 -0.20 -11.91
N ASN A 107 16.12 0.78 -11.07
CA ASN A 107 15.11 1.22 -10.10
C ASN A 107 13.83 1.70 -10.82
N ARG A 108 12.74 1.77 -10.09
CA ARG A 108 11.50 2.41 -10.54
C ARG A 108 11.24 3.63 -9.69
N ASP A 109 10.70 4.68 -10.33
CA ASP A 109 10.20 5.82 -9.59
C ASP A 109 8.74 6.10 -9.94
N TYR A 110 8.05 6.64 -8.94
CA TYR A 110 6.65 7.01 -9.01
C TYR A 110 6.54 8.50 -8.70
N VAL A 111 5.75 9.20 -9.50
CA VAL A 111 5.26 10.54 -9.20
C VAL A 111 3.75 10.45 -9.17
N TYR A 112 3.16 10.64 -8.01
CA TYR A 112 1.73 10.45 -7.82
C TYR A 112 1.14 11.49 -6.88
N VAL A 113 -0.13 11.76 -7.08
CA VAL A 113 -0.96 12.54 -6.16
C VAL A 113 -1.75 11.61 -5.27
N ARG A 114 -2.05 12.06 -4.06
CA ARG A 114 -2.91 11.33 -3.13
C ARG A 114 -3.78 12.30 -2.35
N GLU A 115 -4.96 11.82 -1.98
CA GLU A 115 -5.90 12.57 -1.17
C GLU A 115 -6.57 11.64 -0.16
N ARG A 116 -6.64 12.08 1.10
CA ARG A 116 -7.38 11.41 2.16
C ARG A 116 -8.63 12.22 2.48
N ARG A 117 -9.75 11.53 2.63
CA ARG A 117 -10.98 12.10 3.19
C ARG A 117 -11.49 11.23 4.32
N ASP A 118 -11.86 11.89 5.41
CA ASP A 118 -12.52 11.30 6.56
C ASP A 118 -14.01 11.59 6.40
N LEU A 119 -14.78 10.57 5.99
CA LEU A 119 -16.17 10.69 5.60
C LEU A 119 -17.09 10.28 6.75
N ASP A 120 -18.24 10.94 6.85
CA ASP A 120 -19.38 10.48 7.64
C ASP A 120 -20.48 10.02 6.67
N VAL A 121 -20.77 8.73 6.68
CA VAL A 121 -21.75 8.10 5.80
C VAL A 121 -22.80 7.43 6.67
N ASP A 122 -23.97 8.03 6.81
CA ASP A 122 -25.06 7.52 7.63
C ASP A 122 -24.66 7.23 9.08
N GLY A 123 -23.82 8.10 9.67
CA GLY A 123 -23.29 7.96 11.03
C GLY A 123 -22.11 6.98 11.16
N ARG A 124 -21.61 6.44 10.05
CA ARG A 124 -20.41 5.62 9.97
C ARG A 124 -19.20 6.49 9.62
N LYS A 125 -18.14 6.37 10.36
CA LYS A 125 -16.88 7.06 10.05
C LYS A 125 -16.03 6.18 9.15
N ILE A 126 -15.71 6.67 7.95
CA ILE A 126 -14.95 5.92 6.95
C ILE A 126 -13.79 6.79 6.48
N TRP A 127 -12.58 6.26 6.53
CA TRP A 127 -11.38 6.91 6.02
C TRP A 127 -11.08 6.36 4.64
N VAL A 128 -11.04 7.25 3.64
CA VAL A 128 -10.74 6.87 2.26
C VAL A 128 -9.49 7.59 1.79
N ILE A 129 -8.57 6.84 1.19
CA ILE A 129 -7.34 7.36 0.61
C ILE A 129 -7.29 6.92 -0.84
N LEU A 130 -7.16 7.89 -1.73
CA LEU A 130 -6.98 7.66 -3.16
C LEU A 130 -5.60 8.13 -3.59
N ALA A 131 -4.97 7.40 -4.48
CA ALA A 131 -3.70 7.75 -5.08
C ALA A 131 -3.65 7.33 -6.55
N ARG A 132 -3.01 8.13 -7.40
CA ARG A 132 -2.76 7.80 -8.81
C ARG A 132 -1.54 8.53 -9.35
N SER A 133 -0.90 7.94 -10.36
CA SER A 133 0.15 8.61 -11.13
C SER A 133 -0.29 9.99 -11.59
N SER A 134 0.64 10.92 -11.59
CA SER A 134 0.45 12.31 -12.03
C SER A 134 1.50 12.65 -13.09
N PRO A 135 1.32 12.17 -14.33
CA PRO A 135 2.31 12.37 -15.40
C PRO A 135 2.46 13.84 -15.80
N GLU A 136 1.44 14.67 -15.50
CA GLU A 136 1.46 16.12 -15.71
C GLU A 136 2.33 16.88 -14.69
N THR A 137 2.68 16.26 -13.57
CA THR A 137 3.55 16.87 -12.55
C THR A 137 4.95 17.08 -13.15
N PRO A 138 5.51 18.31 -13.13
CA PRO A 138 6.79 18.63 -13.75
C PRO A 138 7.98 18.09 -12.93
N CYS A 139 8.08 16.78 -12.84
CA CYS A 139 9.16 16.07 -12.18
C CYS A 139 10.00 15.32 -13.22
N GLU A 140 11.25 15.77 -13.40
CA GLU A 140 12.15 15.20 -14.41
C GLU A 140 12.42 13.70 -14.15
N GLU A 141 12.48 12.93 -15.22
CA GLU A 141 12.89 11.53 -15.19
C GLU A 141 14.40 11.43 -14.93
N LYS A 142 14.79 10.55 -14.03
CA LYS A 142 16.21 10.32 -13.71
C LYS A 142 16.81 9.29 -14.65
N SER A 143 18.04 9.55 -15.13
CA SER A 143 18.78 8.58 -15.93
C SER A 143 18.99 7.26 -15.17
N GLY A 144 18.68 6.15 -15.83
CA GLY A 144 18.80 4.81 -15.25
C GLY A 144 17.70 4.41 -14.26
N VAL A 145 16.64 5.22 -14.12
CA VAL A 145 15.45 4.92 -13.34
C VAL A 145 14.25 4.88 -14.28
N LEU A 146 13.40 3.90 -14.18
CA LEU A 146 12.19 3.79 -15.00
C LEU A 146 11.01 4.44 -14.28
N ARG A 147 10.38 5.44 -14.94
CA ARG A 147 9.18 6.10 -14.43
C ARG A 147 7.95 5.22 -14.62
N VAL A 148 7.28 4.89 -13.50
CA VAL A 148 5.96 4.24 -13.50
C VAL A 148 4.91 5.28 -13.85
N LYS A 149 4.27 5.14 -15.01
CA LYS A 149 3.30 6.10 -15.54
C LYS A 149 1.86 5.71 -15.26
N ASP A 150 1.63 4.47 -14.89
CA ASP A 150 0.32 3.93 -14.61
C ASP A 150 0.34 3.23 -13.25
N TYR A 151 -0.13 3.96 -12.26
CA TYR A 151 -0.29 3.52 -10.87
C TYR A 151 -1.58 4.08 -10.33
N LYS A 152 -2.38 3.24 -9.70
CA LYS A 152 -3.59 3.63 -8.98
C LYS A 152 -3.73 2.83 -7.69
N GLN A 153 -4.24 3.48 -6.67
CA GLN A 153 -4.56 2.84 -5.40
C GLN A 153 -5.78 3.50 -4.76
N SER A 154 -6.64 2.68 -4.19
CA SER A 154 -7.76 3.11 -3.37
C SER A 154 -7.75 2.33 -2.08
N VAL A 155 -7.92 3.00 -0.96
CA VAL A 155 -8.03 2.39 0.36
C VAL A 155 -9.29 2.91 1.03
N ALA A 156 -10.07 2.02 1.64
CA ALA A 156 -11.16 2.40 2.53
C ALA A 156 -11.04 1.64 3.85
N LEU A 157 -11.21 2.35 4.95
CA LEU A 157 -11.02 1.86 6.30
C LEU A 157 -12.22 2.24 7.15
N GLU A 158 -12.70 1.31 7.94
CA GLU A 158 -13.82 1.49 8.85
C GLU A 158 -13.64 0.64 10.11
N SER A 159 -14.22 1.05 11.22
CA SER A 159 -14.25 0.21 12.43
C SER A 159 -14.96 -1.12 12.15
N ASP A 160 -14.40 -2.20 12.71
CA ASP A 160 -15.04 -3.52 12.70
C ASP A 160 -16.17 -3.64 13.76
N GLY A 161 -16.44 -2.55 14.48
CA GLY A 161 -17.35 -2.51 15.64
C GLY A 161 -16.68 -2.83 16.97
N GLY A 162 -15.39 -3.15 16.96
CA GLY A 162 -14.54 -3.43 18.11
C GLY A 162 -13.27 -2.57 18.12
N CYS A 163 -12.13 -3.21 18.30
CA CYS A 163 -10.81 -2.57 18.32
C CYS A 163 -10.10 -2.60 16.96
N GLY A 164 -10.68 -3.25 15.97
CA GLY A 164 -10.10 -3.51 14.68
C GLY A 164 -10.64 -2.62 13.57
N THR A 165 -10.09 -2.84 12.38
CA THR A 165 -10.41 -2.11 11.16
C THR A 165 -10.81 -3.06 10.06
N ARG A 166 -12.00 -2.88 9.48
CA ARG A 166 -12.36 -3.41 8.17
C ARG A 166 -11.57 -2.66 7.11
N VAL A 167 -10.95 -3.37 6.21
CA VAL A 167 -10.11 -2.79 5.16
C VAL A 167 -10.55 -3.26 3.78
N PHE A 168 -10.62 -2.31 2.86
CA PHE A 168 -10.59 -2.52 1.43
C PHE A 168 -9.36 -1.83 0.86
N LEU A 169 -8.69 -2.48 -0.08
CA LEU A 169 -7.62 -1.89 -0.89
C LEU A 169 -7.75 -2.38 -2.34
N ASN A 170 -7.69 -1.45 -3.28
CA ASN A 170 -7.49 -1.73 -4.70
C ASN A 170 -6.12 -1.21 -5.11
N TYR A 171 -5.42 -1.98 -5.92
CA TYR A 171 -4.07 -1.62 -6.36
C TYR A 171 -3.81 -2.08 -7.79
N PHE A 172 -3.21 -1.20 -8.56
CA PHE A 172 -2.62 -1.50 -9.85
C PHE A 172 -1.38 -0.65 -10.07
N ASP A 173 -0.32 -1.24 -10.64
CA ASP A 173 0.77 -0.50 -11.26
C ASP A 173 1.32 -1.22 -12.48
N ASN A 174 1.88 -0.42 -13.40
CA ASN A 174 2.64 -0.93 -14.52
C ASN A 174 4.11 -0.50 -14.36
N PRO A 175 4.96 -1.37 -13.81
CA PRO A 175 6.35 -1.04 -13.52
C PRO A 175 7.21 -0.85 -14.78
N GLY A 176 6.64 -1.06 -15.95
CA GLY A 176 7.32 -0.90 -17.24
C GLY A 176 8.47 -1.88 -17.47
N GLY A 177 8.87 -2.01 -18.74
CA GLY A 177 9.93 -2.92 -19.14
C GLY A 177 9.54 -4.39 -19.06
N MET A 178 10.44 -5.28 -19.48
CA MET A 178 10.25 -6.72 -19.24
C MET A 178 10.62 -7.06 -17.79
N ILE A 179 9.66 -7.60 -17.04
CA ILE A 179 9.92 -8.15 -15.73
C ILE A 179 10.28 -9.63 -15.92
N PRO A 180 11.54 -10.01 -15.72
CA PRO A 180 11.93 -11.40 -15.87
C PRO A 180 11.25 -12.29 -14.84
N THR A 181 10.92 -13.53 -15.20
CA THR A 181 10.31 -14.53 -14.31
C THR A 181 11.11 -14.73 -13.01
N TRP A 182 12.45 -14.60 -13.07
CA TRP A 182 13.29 -14.69 -11.88
C TRP A 182 13.03 -13.53 -10.88
N LEU A 183 12.62 -12.33 -11.36
CA LEU A 183 12.29 -11.22 -10.49
C LEU A 183 10.94 -11.43 -9.81
N VAL A 184 9.96 -11.98 -10.55
CA VAL A 184 8.69 -12.42 -9.96
C VAL A 184 8.97 -13.43 -8.85
N ASN A 185 9.83 -14.42 -9.14
CA ASN A 185 10.26 -15.42 -8.16
C ASN A 185 11.11 -14.84 -7.01
N TRP A 186 11.87 -13.78 -7.26
CA TRP A 186 12.63 -13.09 -6.23
C TRP A 186 11.70 -12.26 -5.33
N ALA A 187 10.81 -11.47 -5.90
CA ALA A 187 9.79 -10.74 -5.16
C ALA A 187 8.92 -11.69 -4.32
N ALA A 188 8.65 -12.88 -4.85
CA ALA A 188 7.97 -13.95 -4.15
C ALA A 188 8.79 -14.62 -3.01
N LYS A 189 10.11 -14.50 -3.04
CA LYS A 189 11.04 -15.13 -2.06
C LYS A 189 11.52 -14.15 -0.99
N ILE A 190 11.37 -12.86 -1.19
CA ILE A 190 11.66 -11.91 -0.12
C ILE A 190 10.44 -11.96 0.80
N PRO A 191 10.58 -12.55 1.99
CA PRO A 191 9.57 -12.34 3.00
C PRO A 191 9.78 -10.90 3.48
N PRO A 192 8.95 -9.93 3.08
CA PRO A 192 9.03 -8.58 3.63
C PRO A 192 8.81 -8.61 5.14
N PHE A 193 8.24 -9.68 5.63
CA PHE A 193 7.90 -9.95 7.02
C PHE A 193 9.08 -10.41 7.89
N PHE A 194 10.00 -11.23 7.38
CA PHE A 194 11.06 -11.81 8.21
C PHE A 194 12.14 -10.81 8.62
N HIS A 195 12.38 -9.77 7.82
CA HIS A 195 13.37 -8.73 8.18
C HIS A 195 12.85 -7.67 9.14
N ALA A 196 11.56 -7.40 9.17
CA ALA A 196 10.98 -6.47 10.14
C ALA A 196 11.02 -7.02 11.58
N ILE A 197 10.90 -8.36 11.74
CA ILE A 197 10.90 -9.00 13.06
C ILE A 197 12.30 -9.26 13.61
N SER A 198 13.26 -9.57 12.75
CA SER A 198 14.66 -9.79 13.18
C SER A 198 15.44 -8.50 13.48
N SER A 199 14.85 -7.35 13.20
CA SER A 199 15.47 -6.02 13.40
C SER A 199 14.89 -5.24 14.57
N PHE A 200 14.23 -5.90 15.55
CA PHE A 200 13.87 -5.23 16.81
C PHE A 200 15.11 -4.90 17.63
N PRO A 201 15.13 -3.79 18.35
CA PRO A 201 16.19 -2.78 18.29
C PRO A 201 17.42 -3.20 19.06
N SER A 202 18.54 -3.08 18.40
CA SER A 202 19.76 -2.71 19.13
C SER A 202 19.54 -1.33 19.80
N PRO A 203 20.06 -1.09 21.00
CA PRO A 203 19.83 0.15 21.71
C PRO A 203 20.41 1.33 20.93
N GLY A 204 19.57 2.20 20.39
CA GLY A 204 19.97 3.38 19.60
C GLY A 204 18.97 3.92 18.60
N PHE A 205 17.89 3.20 18.30
CA PHE A 205 16.83 3.72 17.44
C PHE A 205 15.85 4.63 18.21
N PRO A 206 15.38 5.73 17.61
CA PRO A 206 14.34 6.55 18.22
C PRO A 206 13.12 5.67 18.48
N ARG A 207 12.66 5.66 19.73
CA ARG A 207 11.48 4.87 20.13
C ARG A 207 10.25 5.43 19.45
N PRO A 208 9.41 4.59 18.80
CA PRO A 208 8.09 5.02 18.38
C PRO A 208 7.32 5.55 19.58
N SER A 209 6.32 6.41 19.32
CA SER A 209 5.51 6.98 20.39
C SER A 209 4.93 5.88 21.28
N PRO A 210 4.63 6.13 22.57
CA PRO A 210 4.11 5.12 23.50
C PRO A 210 2.88 4.37 22.98
N HIS A 211 2.07 5.02 22.14
CA HIS A 211 0.90 4.44 21.48
C HIS A 211 1.29 3.36 20.45
N LEU A 212 2.33 3.60 19.64
CA LEU A 212 2.81 2.65 18.65
C LEU A 212 3.54 1.45 19.28
N GLN A 213 4.19 1.63 20.44
CA GLN A 213 4.85 0.53 21.16
C GLN A 213 3.88 -0.55 21.67
N SER A 214 2.67 -0.16 22.06
CA SER A 214 1.63 -1.10 22.53
C SER A 214 1.12 -2.00 21.39
N ILE A 215 1.05 -1.47 20.18
CA ILE A 215 0.58 -2.17 18.97
C ILE A 215 1.65 -3.16 18.47
N CYS A 216 2.92 -2.78 18.47
CA CYS A 216 4.03 -3.63 18.04
C CYS A 216 4.18 -4.90 18.88
N SER A 217 3.86 -4.87 20.18
CA SER A 217 4.00 -6.04 21.06
C SER A 217 2.94 -7.14 20.82
N LEU A 218 1.77 -6.77 20.29
CA LEU A 218 0.67 -7.70 19.99
C LEU A 218 0.82 -8.32 18.59
N ALA A 219 1.25 -7.56 17.62
CA ALA A 219 1.47 -8.02 16.24
C ALA A 219 2.55 -9.11 16.13
N SER A 220 3.58 -9.06 16.99
CA SER A 220 4.68 -10.05 17.01
C SER A 220 4.23 -11.49 17.31
N ARG A 221 3.06 -11.69 17.89
CA ARG A 221 2.54 -13.03 18.21
C ARG A 221 1.83 -13.72 17.03
N CYS A 222 1.36 -12.97 16.03
CA CYS A 222 0.59 -13.52 14.90
C CYS A 222 1.45 -14.03 13.74
N ILE A 223 2.73 -13.70 13.71
CA ILE A 223 3.60 -13.79 12.51
C ILE A 223 4.30 -15.14 12.34
N TYR A 224 4.34 -15.99 13.34
CA TYR A 224 5.21 -17.19 13.38
C TYR A 224 4.77 -18.38 12.50
N ASN A 225 3.65 -18.35 11.79
CA ASN A 225 3.09 -19.56 11.17
C ASN A 225 2.68 -19.50 9.68
N ALA A 226 3.19 -18.63 8.83
CA ALA A 226 2.80 -18.58 7.41
C ALA A 226 3.81 -19.28 6.47
N PRO A 227 3.39 -20.30 5.71
CA PRO A 227 4.27 -21.13 4.89
C PRO A 227 4.15 -20.91 3.37
N PHE A 228 4.15 -19.71 2.76
CA PHE A 228 4.18 -19.59 1.29
C PHE A 228 4.72 -18.26 0.74
N PRO A 229 5.25 -18.22 -0.52
CA PRO A 229 5.93 -17.07 -1.14
C PRO A 229 4.99 -16.00 -1.67
N LEU A 230 5.41 -14.74 -1.57
CA LEU A 230 4.64 -13.54 -1.81
C LEU A 230 4.84 -12.96 -3.24
N ASP A 231 3.74 -12.61 -3.92
CA ASP A 231 3.59 -11.92 -5.19
C ASP A 231 3.72 -10.36 -5.00
N PRO A 232 3.96 -9.55 -6.04
CA PRO A 232 4.00 -8.08 -5.98
C PRO A 232 2.85 -7.42 -5.21
N CYS A 233 1.68 -8.05 -5.18
CA CYS A 233 0.56 -7.65 -4.35
C CYS A 233 0.82 -7.73 -2.86
N GLN A 234 1.59 -8.70 -2.48
CA GLN A 234 1.97 -8.85 -1.09
C GLN A 234 3.00 -7.79 -0.68
N ILE A 235 3.73 -7.19 -1.63
CA ILE A 235 4.56 -6.00 -1.37
C ILE A 235 3.66 -4.83 -0.99
N VAL A 236 2.50 -4.67 -1.62
CA VAL A 236 1.54 -3.60 -1.31
C VAL A 236 0.82 -3.88 -0.01
N LEU A 237 0.35 -5.11 0.20
CA LEU A 237 -0.20 -5.55 1.48
C LEU A 237 0.84 -5.47 2.59
N CYS A 238 2.06 -5.85 2.30
CA CYS A 238 3.16 -5.74 3.24
C CYS A 238 3.51 -4.30 3.54
N SER A 239 3.47 -3.40 2.55
CA SER A 239 3.57 -1.96 2.79
C SER A 239 2.44 -1.48 3.69
N PHE A 240 1.23 -1.97 3.51
CA PHE A 240 0.09 -1.64 4.35
C PHE A 240 0.19 -2.30 5.74
N CYS A 241 0.50 -3.60 5.83
CA CYS A 241 0.68 -4.28 7.10
C CYS A 241 1.96 -3.87 7.84
N GLN A 242 3.06 -3.54 7.13
CA GLN A 242 4.28 -3.01 7.75
C GLN A 242 4.12 -1.56 8.22
N ALA A 243 3.25 -0.79 7.57
CA ALA A 243 2.87 0.53 8.06
C ALA A 243 2.06 0.46 9.36
N LEU A 244 1.44 -0.70 9.66
CA LEU A 244 0.64 -0.92 10.86
C LEU A 244 1.42 -1.66 11.98
N GLN A 245 2.64 -2.10 11.74
CA GLN A 245 3.58 -2.67 12.71
C GLN A 245 4.62 -1.67 13.17
#